data_eabf2f5d809c30f111ee5fdbde116f68
#
_entry.id   eabf2f5d809c30f111ee5fdbde116f68
#
_cell.length_a   1.000
_cell.length_b   1.000
_cell.length_c   1.000
_cell.angle_alpha   90.00
_cell.angle_beta   90.00
_cell.angle_gamma   90.00
#
_symmetry.space_group_name_H-M   'P 1'
#
loop_
_entity.id
_entity.type
_entity.pdbx_description
1 polymer ?
#
loop_
_entity_poly.entity_id
_entity_poly.type
_entity_poly.pdbx_seq_one_letter_code
_entity_poly.pdbx_strand_id
1 'polypeptide(L)'
;MPAEPSTDPERRVVDCWHDSASHWQQLLEHHRLASRAITNPAIEQAILSYQPGTLLDVGCGEGWLARQMAAQGIRVTATDAVATLVESARRQDPKSRYHCLEYAALPGPLNGQQYDLAVCNFSLFGDESVRKLLSILPSMLSPGGRVLIQTLHPLSACQGDYREGWRSSQWQGIDSASHPPGEAPPWYFRPMASWLALLQQTGTVVEMEEPLDPDSRLPLSVIFHLQPDQQHEHNKR
;
A
#
# COMPACT_ATOMS: atom_id res chain seq x y z
N MET A 1 15.77 -8.28 -28.06
CA MET A 1 14.59 -9.12 -27.81
C MET A 1 14.06 -8.69 -26.47
N PRO A 2 12.79 -8.26 -26.33
CA PRO A 2 12.21 -8.08 -25.01
C PRO A 2 12.28 -9.44 -24.28
N ALA A 3 12.60 -9.43 -22.98
CA ALA A 3 12.60 -10.60 -22.15
C ALA A 3 11.17 -11.21 -22.11
N GLU A 4 11.06 -12.53 -22.13
CA GLU A 4 9.75 -13.17 -21.92
C GLU A 4 9.22 -12.77 -20.53
N PRO A 5 7.91 -12.50 -20.42
CA PRO A 5 7.31 -12.12 -19.15
C PRO A 5 7.51 -13.26 -18.14
N SER A 6 7.84 -12.90 -16.90
CA SER A 6 8.02 -13.87 -15.82
C SER A 6 6.76 -14.71 -15.61
N THR A 7 6.93 -16.00 -15.38
CA THR A 7 5.81 -16.90 -15.00
C THR A 7 5.45 -16.76 -13.52
N ASP A 8 6.32 -16.17 -12.70
CA ASP A 8 6.07 -15.88 -11.29
C ASP A 8 5.12 -14.68 -11.15
N PRO A 9 3.91 -14.87 -10.59
CA PRO A 9 2.96 -13.79 -10.43
C PRO A 9 3.45 -12.68 -9.52
N GLU A 10 4.28 -12.96 -8.51
CA GLU A 10 4.89 -11.93 -7.65
C GLU A 10 5.78 -10.99 -8.47
N ARG A 11 6.61 -11.53 -9.33
CA ARG A 11 7.48 -10.73 -10.20
C ARG A 11 6.67 -9.96 -11.21
N ARG A 12 5.63 -10.56 -11.80
CA ARG A 12 4.74 -9.89 -12.75
C ARG A 12 4.03 -8.67 -12.15
N VAL A 13 3.70 -8.65 -10.86
CA VAL A 13 3.16 -7.47 -10.20
C VAL A 13 4.12 -6.28 -10.39
N VAL A 14 5.38 -6.48 -10.04
CA VAL A 14 6.40 -5.41 -10.12
C VAL A 14 6.65 -4.99 -11.57
N ASP A 15 6.83 -5.97 -12.47
CA ASP A 15 7.10 -5.72 -13.89
C ASP A 15 5.95 -4.91 -14.55
N CYS A 16 4.68 -5.28 -14.32
CA CYS A 16 3.53 -4.56 -14.85
C CYS A 16 3.44 -3.11 -14.29
N TRP A 17 3.77 -2.90 -13.02
CA TRP A 17 3.82 -1.55 -12.47
C TRP A 17 4.95 -0.71 -13.07
N HIS A 18 6.11 -1.31 -13.37
CA HIS A 18 7.18 -0.61 -14.11
C HIS A 18 6.71 -0.16 -15.49
N ASP A 19 6.04 -1.05 -16.23
CA ASP A 19 5.57 -0.77 -17.59
C ASP A 19 4.45 0.28 -17.61
N SER A 20 3.59 0.28 -16.58
CA SER A 20 2.40 1.14 -16.51
C SER A 20 2.64 2.48 -15.79
N ALA A 21 3.82 2.69 -15.20
CA ALA A 21 4.09 3.79 -14.28
C ALA A 21 3.76 5.18 -14.84
N SER A 22 4.22 5.48 -16.06
CA SER A 22 4.00 6.79 -16.68
C SER A 22 2.53 7.05 -16.98
N HIS A 23 1.80 6.03 -17.39
CA HIS A 23 0.38 6.15 -17.69
C HIS A 23 -0.45 6.27 -16.40
N TRP A 24 -0.05 5.53 -15.36
CA TRP A 24 -0.66 5.65 -14.03
C TRP A 24 -0.54 7.07 -13.47
N GLN A 25 0.63 7.71 -13.62
CA GLN A 25 0.81 9.12 -13.23
C GLN A 25 -0.18 10.04 -13.94
N GLN A 26 -0.35 9.90 -15.25
CA GLN A 26 -1.30 10.70 -16.02
C GLN A 26 -2.75 10.51 -15.54
N LEU A 27 -3.14 9.26 -15.19
CA LEU A 27 -4.46 8.98 -14.64
C LEU A 27 -4.69 9.72 -13.32
N LEU A 28 -3.69 9.76 -12.46
CA LEU A 28 -3.76 10.42 -11.17
C LEU A 28 -3.82 11.94 -11.31
N GLU A 29 -3.01 12.53 -12.18
CA GLU A 29 -3.00 13.96 -12.47
C GLU A 29 -4.36 14.46 -12.99
N HIS A 30 -5.08 13.63 -13.74
CA HIS A 30 -6.39 13.99 -14.29
C HIS A 30 -7.58 13.62 -13.40
N HIS A 31 -7.35 13.20 -12.15
CA HIS A 31 -8.41 12.81 -11.18
C HIS A 31 -9.39 11.76 -11.71
N ARG A 32 -8.90 10.81 -12.52
CA ARG A 32 -9.75 9.83 -13.22
C ARG A 32 -10.14 8.60 -12.38
N LEU A 33 -9.87 8.62 -11.09
CA LEU A 33 -10.27 7.58 -10.13
C LEU A 33 -11.30 8.15 -9.15
N ALA A 34 -12.58 7.98 -9.46
CA ALA A 34 -13.68 8.52 -8.65
C ALA A 34 -13.64 8.03 -7.19
N SER A 35 -13.25 6.78 -6.95
CA SER A 35 -13.15 6.20 -5.61
C SER A 35 -12.18 6.98 -4.69
N ARG A 36 -11.17 7.65 -5.24
CA ARG A 36 -10.20 8.43 -4.46
C ARG A 36 -10.82 9.63 -3.76
N ALA A 37 -11.93 10.17 -4.26
CA ALA A 37 -12.67 11.23 -3.57
C ALA A 37 -13.16 10.79 -2.17
N ILE A 38 -13.31 9.49 -1.97
CA ILE A 38 -13.75 8.88 -0.71
C ILE A 38 -12.57 8.24 0.03
N THR A 39 -11.76 7.45 -0.69
CA THR A 39 -10.71 6.64 -0.06
C THR A 39 -9.50 7.46 0.39
N ASN A 40 -9.16 8.57 -0.33
CA ASN A 40 -8.05 9.42 0.07
C ASN A 40 -8.32 10.16 1.40
N PRO A 41 -9.43 10.89 1.58
CA PRO A 41 -9.73 11.51 2.87
C PRO A 41 -9.82 10.49 4.01
N ALA A 42 -10.29 9.28 3.76
CA ALA A 42 -10.40 8.26 4.78
C ALA A 42 -9.01 7.87 5.34
N ILE A 43 -8.04 7.54 4.48
CA ILE A 43 -6.69 7.18 4.95
C ILE A 43 -5.96 8.38 5.57
N GLU A 44 -6.16 9.59 5.04
CA GLU A 44 -5.60 10.81 5.65
C GLU A 44 -6.11 11.00 7.08
N GLN A 45 -7.42 10.88 7.29
CA GLN A 45 -8.04 10.99 8.63
C GLN A 45 -7.55 9.89 9.56
N ALA A 46 -7.48 8.64 9.09
CA ALA A 46 -6.96 7.53 9.85
C ALA A 46 -5.52 7.77 10.33
N ILE A 47 -4.63 8.28 9.45
CA ILE A 47 -3.27 8.64 9.82
C ILE A 47 -3.25 9.76 10.85
N LEU A 48 -3.98 10.85 10.60
CA LEU A 48 -3.97 12.04 11.46
C LEU A 48 -4.58 11.78 12.84
N SER A 49 -5.47 10.79 12.99
CA SER A 49 -6.03 10.41 14.28
C SER A 49 -4.97 9.95 15.28
N TYR A 50 -3.85 9.39 14.80
CA TYR A 50 -2.72 8.97 15.63
C TYR A 50 -1.70 10.08 15.92
N GLN A 51 -1.79 11.24 15.26
CA GLN A 51 -0.86 12.38 15.41
C GLN A 51 0.62 11.97 15.31
N PRO A 52 1.03 11.19 14.30
CA PRO A 52 2.40 10.68 14.23
C PRO A 52 3.40 11.80 13.94
N GLY A 53 4.56 11.75 14.59
CA GLY A 53 5.69 12.62 14.24
C GLY A 53 6.49 12.10 13.05
N THR A 54 6.43 10.78 12.82
CA THR A 54 7.14 10.06 11.74
C THR A 54 6.24 9.04 11.06
N LEU A 55 6.32 8.99 9.73
CA LEU A 55 5.55 8.07 8.89
C LEU A 55 6.46 7.32 7.91
N LEU A 56 6.26 6.01 7.78
CA LEU A 56 6.77 5.18 6.69
C LEU A 56 5.64 4.87 5.71
N ASP A 57 5.72 5.37 4.48
CA ASP A 57 4.78 5.08 3.39
C ASP A 57 5.35 3.98 2.49
N VAL A 58 4.75 2.79 2.51
CA VAL A 58 5.25 1.59 1.83
C VAL A 58 4.44 1.30 0.57
N GLY A 59 5.10 1.41 -0.59
CA GLY A 59 4.45 1.40 -1.90
C GLY A 59 3.79 2.75 -2.19
N CYS A 60 4.56 3.82 -2.02
CA CYS A 60 4.06 5.20 -2.06
C CYS A 60 3.65 5.69 -3.47
N GLY A 61 3.99 4.95 -4.52
CA GLY A 61 3.77 5.37 -5.90
C GLY A 61 4.43 6.71 -6.21
N GLU A 62 3.67 7.63 -6.78
CA GLU A 62 4.14 9.00 -7.09
C GLU A 62 4.13 9.96 -5.87
N GLY A 63 3.87 9.42 -4.67
CA GLY A 63 4.07 10.11 -3.40
C GLY A 63 2.95 11.07 -2.99
N TRP A 64 1.73 10.94 -3.50
CA TRP A 64 0.63 11.85 -3.14
C TRP A 64 0.35 11.86 -1.63
N LEU A 65 0.28 10.67 -0.99
CA LEU A 65 0.01 10.54 0.44
C LEU A 65 1.17 11.11 1.26
N ALA A 66 2.39 10.77 0.89
CA ALA A 66 3.60 11.33 1.51
C ALA A 66 3.59 12.86 1.50
N ARG A 67 3.23 13.50 0.35
CA ARG A 67 3.12 14.96 0.22
C ARG A 67 2.04 15.54 1.14
N GLN A 68 0.86 14.90 1.21
CA GLN A 68 -0.22 15.35 2.09
C GLN A 68 0.22 15.31 3.55
N MET A 69 0.83 14.22 3.98
CA MET A 69 1.30 14.07 5.36
C MET A 69 2.46 15.02 5.69
N ALA A 70 3.39 15.24 4.76
CA ALA A 70 4.46 16.23 4.92
C ALA A 70 3.94 17.67 5.03
N ALA A 71 2.84 17.99 4.34
CA ALA A 71 2.16 19.28 4.47
C ALA A 71 1.54 19.50 5.86
N GLN A 72 1.18 18.40 6.55
CA GLN A 72 0.72 18.41 7.95
C GLN A 72 1.87 18.45 8.99
N GLY A 73 3.12 18.54 8.52
CA GLY A 73 4.28 18.62 9.41
C GLY A 73 4.84 17.26 9.86
N ILE A 74 4.35 16.14 9.31
CA ILE A 74 4.85 14.81 9.60
C ILE A 74 6.15 14.56 8.82
N ARG A 75 7.15 13.97 9.45
CA ARG A 75 8.39 13.54 8.78
C ARG A 75 8.14 12.23 8.06
N VAL A 76 8.11 12.27 6.73
CA VAL A 76 7.78 11.10 5.91
C VAL A 76 9.04 10.49 5.29
N THR A 77 9.13 9.17 5.41
CA THR A 77 10.00 8.32 4.59
C THR A 77 9.08 7.43 3.74
N ALA A 78 9.34 7.35 2.44
CA ALA A 78 8.49 6.65 1.51
C ALA A 78 9.30 5.70 0.62
N THR A 79 8.75 4.52 0.34
CA THR A 79 9.40 3.50 -0.49
C THR A 79 8.48 3.03 -1.60
N ASP A 80 9.03 2.78 -2.77
CA ASP A 80 8.33 2.11 -3.87
C ASP A 80 9.33 1.34 -4.73
N ALA A 81 8.90 0.25 -5.35
CA ALA A 81 9.75 -0.57 -6.22
C ALA A 81 10.00 0.10 -7.58
N VAL A 82 9.13 1.01 -8.02
CA VAL A 82 9.11 1.59 -9.35
C VAL A 82 9.91 2.90 -9.39
N ALA A 83 11.10 2.85 -9.97
CA ALA A 83 12.04 3.99 -9.98
C ALA A 83 11.43 5.27 -10.58
N THR A 84 10.67 5.17 -11.67
CA THR A 84 10.04 6.32 -12.33
C THR A 84 8.99 7.02 -11.44
N LEU A 85 8.25 6.25 -10.62
CA LEU A 85 7.31 6.79 -9.64
C LEU A 85 8.07 7.50 -8.52
N VAL A 86 9.11 6.88 -7.97
CA VAL A 86 9.96 7.47 -6.93
C VAL A 86 10.63 8.77 -7.40
N GLU A 87 11.13 8.80 -8.62
CA GLU A 87 11.72 10.01 -9.20
C GLU A 87 10.70 11.13 -9.36
N SER A 88 9.47 10.79 -9.76
CA SER A 88 8.38 11.75 -9.82
C SER A 88 8.03 12.29 -8.43
N ALA A 89 7.92 11.41 -7.44
CA ALA A 89 7.66 11.79 -6.06
C ALA A 89 8.72 12.76 -5.53
N ARG A 90 10.00 12.48 -5.75
CA ARG A 90 11.13 13.35 -5.35
C ARG A 90 11.07 14.74 -5.99
N ARG A 91 10.66 14.82 -7.27
CA ARG A 91 10.54 16.12 -7.96
C ARG A 91 9.41 16.98 -7.39
N GLN A 92 8.33 16.33 -6.97
CA GLN A 92 7.13 17.02 -6.47
C GLN A 92 7.23 17.38 -4.97
N ASP A 93 8.02 16.61 -4.22
CA ASP A 93 8.16 16.81 -2.76
C ASP A 93 9.62 16.67 -2.30
N PRO A 94 10.31 17.78 -2.14
CA PRO A 94 11.68 17.79 -1.61
C PRO A 94 11.74 17.63 -0.08
N LYS A 95 10.62 17.59 0.62
CA LYS A 95 10.57 17.52 2.09
C LYS A 95 10.65 16.10 2.62
N SER A 96 10.03 15.15 1.91
CA SER A 96 10.03 13.74 2.28
C SER A 96 11.26 13.01 1.74
N ARG A 97 11.56 11.84 2.32
CA ARG A 97 12.65 10.98 1.89
C ARG A 97 12.08 9.83 1.08
N TYR A 98 12.46 9.73 -0.19
CA TYR A 98 11.98 8.69 -1.10
C TYR A 98 13.09 7.70 -1.45
N HIS A 99 12.79 6.40 -1.34
CA HIS A 99 13.71 5.32 -1.66
C HIS A 99 13.09 4.37 -2.69
N CYS A 100 13.86 4.02 -3.71
CA CYS A 100 13.47 2.99 -4.66
C CYS A 100 13.85 1.63 -4.05
N LEU A 101 12.88 0.93 -3.46
CA LEU A 101 13.08 -0.32 -2.73
C LEU A 101 11.88 -1.25 -2.92
N GLU A 102 12.16 -2.49 -3.29
CA GLU A 102 11.18 -3.59 -3.19
C GLU A 102 10.98 -3.98 -1.71
N TYR A 103 9.85 -4.60 -1.38
CA TYR A 103 9.56 -5.05 0.00
C TYR A 103 10.64 -5.97 0.56
N ALA A 104 11.19 -6.87 -0.28
CA ALA A 104 12.25 -7.78 0.11
C ALA A 104 13.56 -7.10 0.52
N ALA A 105 13.75 -5.84 0.14
CA ALA A 105 14.93 -5.05 0.49
C ALA A 105 14.77 -4.29 1.82
N LEU A 106 13.59 -4.32 2.43
CA LEU A 106 13.36 -3.71 3.75
C LEU A 106 13.89 -4.62 4.88
N PRO A 107 14.39 -4.04 6.01
CA PRO A 107 14.58 -2.61 6.25
C PRO A 107 15.78 -1.99 5.50
N GLY A 108 16.71 -2.79 4.95
CA GLY A 108 17.85 -2.38 4.14
C GLY A 108 18.46 -1.04 4.55
N PRO A 109 18.44 -0.01 3.68
CA PRO A 109 19.00 1.30 3.98
C PRO A 109 18.24 2.08 5.08
N LEU A 110 17.07 1.61 5.49
CA LEU A 110 16.28 2.19 6.59
C LEU A 110 16.52 1.49 7.93
N ASN A 111 17.47 0.54 7.98
CA ASN A 111 17.78 -0.21 9.19
C ASN A 111 18.16 0.74 10.34
N GLY A 112 17.60 0.50 11.53
CA GLY A 112 17.77 1.36 12.71
C GLY A 112 16.92 2.63 12.73
N GLN A 113 16.15 2.93 11.67
CA GLN A 113 15.13 3.96 11.71
C GLN A 113 13.82 3.39 12.29
N GLN A 114 13.15 4.20 13.09
CA GLN A 114 11.86 3.83 13.69
C GLN A 114 10.80 4.88 13.35
N TYR A 115 9.58 4.41 13.15
CA TYR A 115 8.45 5.23 12.74
C TYR A 115 7.29 5.07 13.72
N ASP A 116 6.56 6.16 13.96
CA ASP A 116 5.36 6.13 14.78
C ASP A 116 4.22 5.42 14.06
N LEU A 117 4.23 5.50 12.71
CA LEU A 117 3.23 4.87 11.87
C LEU A 117 3.87 4.35 10.57
N ALA A 118 3.51 3.13 10.17
CA ALA A 118 3.73 2.62 8.82
C ALA A 118 2.38 2.54 8.09
N VAL A 119 2.34 2.94 6.83
CA VAL A 119 1.14 2.86 6.01
C VAL A 119 1.40 2.10 4.72
N CYS A 120 0.47 1.21 4.36
CA CYS A 120 0.39 0.55 3.06
C CYS A 120 -0.94 0.95 2.42
N ASN A 121 -0.90 1.86 1.44
CA ASN A 121 -2.11 2.41 0.83
C ASN A 121 -2.28 1.90 -0.59
N PHE A 122 -3.17 0.92 -0.81
CA PHE A 122 -3.39 0.24 -2.08
C PHE A 122 -2.09 -0.27 -2.73
N SER A 123 -1.18 -0.79 -1.93
CA SER A 123 0.14 -1.26 -2.37
C SER A 123 0.35 -2.77 -2.21
N LEU A 124 -0.51 -3.48 -1.48
CA LEU A 124 -0.33 -4.89 -1.11
C LEU A 124 -0.95 -5.84 -2.15
N PHE A 125 -0.29 -6.04 -3.28
CA PHE A 125 -0.81 -6.85 -4.39
C PHE A 125 -0.36 -8.32 -4.38
N GLY A 126 0.76 -8.65 -3.74
CA GLY A 126 1.33 -9.99 -3.72
C GLY A 126 0.75 -10.92 -2.65
N ASP A 127 1.21 -12.16 -2.61
CA ASP A 127 0.95 -13.10 -1.51
C ASP A 127 2.16 -13.22 -0.59
N GLU A 128 3.20 -13.86 -1.06
CA GLU A 128 4.42 -14.13 -0.28
C GLU A 128 5.15 -12.83 0.09
N SER A 129 5.24 -11.89 -0.86
CA SER A 129 5.87 -10.58 -0.63
C SER A 129 5.14 -9.78 0.45
N VAL A 130 3.81 -9.83 0.48
CA VAL A 130 2.99 -9.17 1.50
C VAL A 130 3.17 -9.83 2.87
N ARG A 131 3.18 -11.17 2.95
CA ARG A 131 3.44 -11.90 4.21
C ARG A 131 4.80 -11.52 4.80
N LYS A 132 5.84 -11.49 3.96
CA LYS A 132 7.19 -11.10 4.37
C LYS A 132 7.24 -9.64 4.84
N LEU A 133 6.64 -8.72 4.08
CA LEU A 133 6.57 -7.32 4.46
C LEU A 133 5.93 -7.14 5.84
N LEU A 134 4.76 -7.74 6.05
CA LEU A 134 4.04 -7.62 7.32
C LEU A 134 4.83 -8.19 8.51
N SER A 135 5.66 -9.21 8.29
CA SER A 135 6.55 -9.74 9.34
C SER A 135 7.72 -8.81 9.70
N ILE A 136 8.11 -7.93 8.78
CA ILE A 136 9.24 -6.99 8.95
C ILE A 136 8.77 -5.67 9.58
N LEU A 137 7.59 -5.16 9.19
CA LEU A 137 7.10 -3.84 9.60
C LEU A 137 7.16 -3.58 11.11
N PRO A 138 6.81 -4.53 12.00
CA PRO A 138 6.90 -4.31 13.45
C PRO A 138 8.28 -3.89 13.94
N SER A 139 9.35 -4.41 13.32
CA SER A 139 10.74 -4.07 13.70
C SER A 139 11.15 -2.64 13.31
N MET A 140 10.37 -2.00 12.43
CA MET A 140 10.61 -0.64 11.96
C MET A 140 9.78 0.40 12.70
N LEU A 141 9.00 0.01 13.70
CA LEU A 141 8.13 0.90 14.45
C LEU A 141 8.74 1.32 15.79
N SER A 142 8.47 2.55 16.17
CA SER A 142 8.71 3.05 17.53
C SER A 142 7.85 2.28 18.54
N PRO A 143 8.24 2.23 19.83
CA PRO A 143 7.38 1.68 20.87
C PRO A 143 5.98 2.31 20.84
N GLY A 144 4.95 1.48 20.73
CA GLY A 144 3.56 1.93 20.55
C GLY A 144 3.17 2.32 19.13
N GLY A 145 4.09 2.22 18.17
CA GLY A 145 3.83 2.49 16.76
C GLY A 145 2.79 1.52 16.16
N ARG A 146 2.20 1.91 15.04
CA ARG A 146 1.10 1.19 14.40
C ARG A 146 1.33 0.97 12.92
N VAL A 147 0.58 0.04 12.35
CA VAL A 147 0.48 -0.15 10.90
C VAL A 147 -0.95 0.15 10.45
N LEU A 148 -1.09 0.98 9.44
CA LEU A 148 -2.35 1.17 8.71
C LEU A 148 -2.27 0.52 7.34
N ILE A 149 -3.30 -0.22 6.98
CA ILE A 149 -3.40 -0.86 5.67
C ILE A 149 -4.72 -0.48 5.05
N GLN A 150 -4.70 0.30 3.98
CA GLN A 150 -5.87 0.50 3.13
C GLN A 150 -5.75 -0.36 1.88
N THR A 151 -6.76 -1.17 1.62
CA THR A 151 -6.84 -2.01 0.43
C THR A 151 -8.26 -2.07 -0.12
N LEU A 152 -8.41 -2.62 -1.33
CA LEU A 152 -9.74 -2.86 -1.91
C LEU A 152 -10.58 -3.71 -0.94
N HIS A 153 -11.85 -3.31 -0.75
CA HIS A 153 -12.71 -4.11 0.10
C HIS A 153 -13.03 -5.45 -0.55
N PRO A 154 -12.81 -6.59 0.14
CA PRO A 154 -12.96 -7.92 -0.47
C PRO A 154 -14.36 -8.18 -1.05
N LEU A 155 -15.42 -7.65 -0.42
CA LEU A 155 -16.78 -7.80 -0.92
C LEU A 155 -16.97 -7.13 -2.30
N SER A 156 -16.44 -5.94 -2.48
CA SER A 156 -16.57 -5.18 -3.73
C SER A 156 -15.59 -5.64 -4.80
N ALA A 157 -14.43 -6.18 -4.39
CA ALA A 157 -13.37 -6.60 -5.30
C ALA A 157 -13.46 -8.06 -5.77
N CYS A 158 -14.35 -8.89 -5.17
CA CYS A 158 -14.40 -10.33 -5.45
C CYS A 158 -14.95 -10.70 -6.83
N GLN A 159 -15.68 -9.80 -7.52
CA GLN A 159 -16.26 -10.05 -8.85
C GLN A 159 -17.09 -11.35 -8.94
N GLY A 160 -17.79 -11.70 -7.86
CA GLY A 160 -18.59 -12.91 -7.78
C GLY A 160 -17.81 -14.18 -7.41
N ASP A 161 -16.47 -14.11 -7.31
CA ASP A 161 -15.64 -15.20 -6.79
C ASP A 161 -14.92 -14.77 -5.50
N TYR A 162 -15.40 -15.24 -4.35
CA TYR A 162 -14.87 -14.88 -3.03
C TYR A 162 -13.78 -15.84 -2.52
N ARG A 163 -13.18 -16.66 -3.41
CA ARG A 163 -12.10 -17.59 -3.05
C ARG A 163 -10.76 -16.88 -3.10
N GLU A 164 -9.91 -17.17 -2.12
CA GLU A 164 -8.54 -16.68 -2.07
C GLU A 164 -7.72 -17.16 -3.28
N GLY A 165 -6.82 -16.30 -3.79
CA GLY A 165 -5.90 -16.67 -4.86
C GLY A 165 -5.57 -15.55 -5.82
N TRP A 166 -4.66 -15.85 -6.73
CA TRP A 166 -4.23 -14.93 -7.77
C TRP A 166 -5.36 -14.61 -8.76
N ARG A 167 -5.44 -13.33 -9.11
CA ARG A 167 -6.38 -12.78 -10.09
C ARG A 167 -5.61 -12.09 -11.22
N SER A 168 -6.05 -12.30 -12.44
CA SER A 168 -5.73 -11.36 -13.51
C SER A 168 -6.50 -10.08 -13.27
N SER A 169 -5.81 -8.95 -13.32
CA SER A 169 -6.46 -7.66 -13.17
C SER A 169 -6.95 -7.16 -14.53
N GLN A 170 -8.05 -6.44 -14.50
CA GLN A 170 -8.43 -5.47 -15.53
C GLN A 170 -8.40 -4.12 -14.84
N TRP A 171 -8.05 -3.04 -15.54
CA TRP A 171 -7.99 -1.69 -14.98
C TRP A 171 -9.39 -1.19 -14.53
N GLN A 172 -9.95 -1.85 -13.51
CA GLN A 172 -11.31 -1.60 -13.04
C GLN A 172 -11.43 -0.23 -12.38
N GLY A 173 -12.57 0.42 -12.61
CA GLY A 173 -12.81 1.77 -12.10
C GLY A 173 -12.11 2.86 -12.89
N ILE A 174 -11.41 2.51 -13.97
CA ILE A 174 -10.82 3.43 -14.94
C ILE A 174 -11.62 3.33 -16.23
N ASP A 175 -11.92 4.46 -16.84
CA ASP A 175 -12.54 4.49 -18.16
C ASP A 175 -11.66 3.74 -19.18
N SER A 176 -12.27 2.85 -19.97
CA SER A 176 -11.56 2.01 -20.94
C SER A 176 -10.68 2.79 -21.92
N ALA A 177 -11.10 4.01 -22.29
CA ALA A 177 -10.31 4.92 -23.12
C ALA A 177 -9.05 5.45 -22.42
N SER A 178 -8.94 5.24 -21.11
CA SER A 178 -7.86 5.70 -20.25
C SER A 178 -7.04 4.56 -19.65
N HIS A 179 -7.27 3.31 -20.08
CA HIS A 179 -6.49 2.18 -19.60
C HIS A 179 -5.02 2.33 -19.98
N PRO A 180 -4.08 2.05 -19.05
CA PRO A 180 -2.67 1.91 -19.38
C PRO A 180 -2.46 0.90 -20.52
N PRO A 181 -1.50 1.10 -21.40
CA PRO A 181 -1.11 0.10 -22.39
C PRO A 181 -0.55 -1.14 -21.68
N GLY A 182 -0.87 -2.32 -22.22
CA GLY A 182 -0.42 -3.58 -21.66
C GLY A 182 -1.40 -4.22 -20.67
N GLU A 183 -0.97 -5.30 -20.06
CA GLU A 183 -1.76 -6.02 -19.06
C GLU A 183 -1.76 -5.25 -17.74
N ALA A 184 -2.91 -5.26 -17.07
CA ALA A 184 -2.99 -4.80 -15.71
C ALA A 184 -2.22 -5.76 -14.77
N PRO A 185 -1.57 -5.25 -13.70
CA PRO A 185 -0.81 -6.09 -12.80
C PRO A 185 -1.70 -7.16 -12.17
N PRO A 186 -1.26 -8.42 -12.11
CA PRO A 186 -1.96 -9.43 -11.35
C PRO A 186 -1.98 -9.04 -9.88
N TRP A 187 -2.93 -9.57 -9.12
CA TRP A 187 -3.01 -9.32 -7.69
C TRP A 187 -3.54 -10.54 -6.95
N TYR A 188 -3.14 -10.68 -5.71
CA TYR A 188 -3.59 -11.78 -4.86
C TYR A 188 -4.82 -11.35 -4.07
N PHE A 189 -5.97 -11.93 -4.40
CA PHE A 189 -7.22 -11.69 -3.69
C PHE A 189 -7.23 -12.41 -2.35
N ARG A 190 -7.53 -11.69 -1.28
CA ARG A 190 -7.77 -12.23 0.05
C ARG A 190 -9.18 -11.91 0.50
N PRO A 191 -10.00 -12.93 0.83
CA PRO A 191 -11.23 -12.74 1.60
C PRO A 191 -10.97 -11.99 2.92
N MET A 192 -11.99 -11.38 3.50
CA MET A 192 -11.85 -10.66 4.78
C MET A 192 -11.26 -11.56 5.87
N ALA A 193 -11.74 -12.82 5.98
CA ALA A 193 -11.22 -13.76 6.95
C ALA A 193 -9.72 -14.06 6.77
N SER A 194 -9.25 -14.16 5.51
CA SER A 194 -7.82 -14.37 5.21
C SER A 194 -6.98 -13.14 5.53
N TRP A 195 -7.50 -11.92 5.28
CA TRP A 195 -6.85 -10.69 5.74
C TRP A 195 -6.68 -10.68 7.25
N LEU A 196 -7.76 -10.92 7.99
CA LEU A 196 -7.71 -10.93 9.47
C LEU A 196 -6.76 -12.00 10.00
N ALA A 197 -6.78 -13.21 9.43
CA ALA A 197 -5.87 -14.29 9.81
C ALA A 197 -4.39 -13.96 9.53
N LEU A 198 -4.12 -13.27 8.42
CA LEU A 198 -2.78 -12.81 8.08
C LEU A 198 -2.30 -11.73 9.05
N LEU A 199 -3.14 -10.73 9.31
CA LEU A 199 -2.79 -9.60 10.17
C LEU A 199 -2.59 -10.02 11.63
N GLN A 200 -3.34 -11.01 12.11
CA GLN A 200 -3.17 -11.59 13.45
C GLN A 200 -1.80 -12.25 13.67
N GLN A 201 -1.08 -12.61 12.61
CA GLN A 201 0.31 -13.10 12.73
C GLN A 201 1.31 -11.97 12.99
N THR A 202 0.91 -10.73 12.78
CA THR A 202 1.76 -9.53 12.94
C THR A 202 1.39 -8.75 14.20
N GLY A 203 0.13 -8.84 14.63
CA GLY A 203 -0.39 -8.12 15.79
C GLY A 203 -1.91 -8.17 15.88
N THR A 204 -2.49 -7.29 16.69
CA THR A 204 -3.93 -7.19 16.88
C THR A 204 -4.53 -6.12 15.98
N VAL A 205 -5.56 -6.47 15.20
CA VAL A 205 -6.41 -5.49 14.51
C VAL A 205 -7.30 -4.83 15.57
N VAL A 206 -7.03 -3.56 15.87
CA VAL A 206 -7.72 -2.82 16.93
C VAL A 206 -8.92 -2.05 16.41
N GLU A 207 -8.97 -1.76 15.12
CA GLU A 207 -10.05 -1.05 14.46
C GLU A 207 -10.08 -1.39 12.97
N MET A 208 -11.27 -1.31 12.37
CA MET A 208 -11.46 -1.38 10.91
C MET A 208 -12.43 -0.28 10.49
N GLU A 209 -12.07 0.40 9.40
CA GLU A 209 -12.95 1.37 8.75
C GLU A 209 -13.29 0.87 7.35
N GLU A 210 -14.54 1.08 6.93
CA GLU A 210 -15.04 0.67 5.63
C GLU A 210 -15.63 1.88 4.88
N PRO A 211 -14.79 2.69 4.19
CA PRO A 211 -15.25 3.82 3.41
C PRO A 211 -16.26 3.39 2.35
N LEU A 212 -17.48 3.92 2.44
CA LEU A 212 -18.60 3.52 1.61
C LEU A 212 -18.77 4.46 0.40
N ASP A 213 -19.09 3.88 -0.73
CA ASP A 213 -19.62 4.62 -1.87
C ASP A 213 -20.95 5.29 -1.47
N PRO A 214 -21.14 6.60 -1.69
CA PRO A 214 -22.32 7.30 -1.23
C PRO A 214 -23.61 6.85 -1.92
N ASP A 215 -23.53 6.41 -3.17
CA ASP A 215 -24.67 6.05 -4.00
C ASP A 215 -25.05 4.58 -3.81
N SER A 216 -24.12 3.67 -4.01
CA SER A 216 -24.35 2.23 -3.91
C SER A 216 -24.36 1.70 -2.46
N ARG A 217 -23.77 2.45 -1.52
CA ARG A 217 -23.53 2.05 -0.12
C ARG A 217 -22.64 0.83 0.03
N LEU A 218 -21.95 0.42 -1.03
CA LEU A 218 -20.97 -0.65 -0.97
C LEU A 218 -19.61 -0.11 -0.49
N PRO A 219 -18.85 -0.89 0.29
CA PRO A 219 -17.54 -0.47 0.73
C PRO A 219 -16.54 -0.44 -0.44
N LEU A 220 -15.87 0.70 -0.63
CA LEU A 220 -14.85 0.90 -1.66
C LEU A 220 -13.49 0.34 -1.23
N SER A 221 -13.18 0.48 0.05
CA SER A 221 -11.94 0.02 0.65
C SER A 221 -12.19 -0.45 2.08
N VAL A 222 -11.20 -1.12 2.65
CA VAL A 222 -11.10 -1.36 4.08
C VAL A 222 -9.78 -0.77 4.59
N ILE A 223 -9.80 -0.13 5.74
CA ILE A 223 -8.62 0.33 6.46
C ILE A 223 -8.50 -0.53 7.73
N PHE A 224 -7.41 -1.28 7.84
CA PHE A 224 -7.07 -2.02 9.04
C PHE A 224 -6.11 -1.20 9.88
N HIS A 225 -6.43 -1.01 11.15
CA HIS A 225 -5.57 -0.42 12.16
C HIS A 225 -4.93 -1.55 12.96
N LEU A 226 -3.65 -1.78 12.76
CA LEU A 226 -2.92 -2.88 13.37
C LEU A 226 -1.99 -2.36 14.46
N GLN A 227 -2.12 -2.92 15.64
CA GLN A 227 -1.16 -2.79 16.72
C GLN A 227 -0.28 -4.03 16.73
N PRO A 228 0.98 -3.92 16.28
CA PRO A 228 1.91 -5.03 16.33
C PRO A 228 2.11 -5.53 17.75
N ASP A 229 2.30 -6.83 17.89
CA ASP A 229 2.69 -7.41 19.16
C ASP A 229 4.07 -6.87 19.54
N GLN A 230 4.22 -6.39 20.76
CA GLN A 230 5.53 -5.95 21.24
C GLN A 230 6.45 -7.16 21.21
N GLN A 231 7.49 -7.10 20.38
CA GLN A 231 8.56 -8.08 20.46
C GLN A 231 9.18 -7.90 21.86
N HIS A 232 8.90 -8.86 22.73
CA HIS A 232 9.66 -8.96 23.98
C HIS A 232 11.12 -9.14 23.58
N GLU A 233 11.94 -8.12 23.81
CA GLU A 233 13.38 -8.27 23.79
C GLU A 233 13.69 -9.45 24.72
N HIS A 234 13.91 -10.61 24.14
CA HIS A 234 14.50 -11.72 24.85
C HIS A 234 15.92 -11.29 25.15
N ASN A 235 16.06 -10.68 26.31
CA ASN A 235 17.25 -10.30 27.01
C ASN A 235 18.29 -11.43 26.87
N LYS A 236 19.24 -11.25 25.95
CA LYS A 236 20.46 -12.05 25.95
C LYS A 236 21.28 -11.57 27.16
N ARG A 237 21.10 -12.24 28.29
CA ARG A 237 22.09 -12.25 29.36
C ARG A 237 23.21 -13.22 29.01
#